data_0439ff5d2d95e565ce8fb2ac0060bcf8
#
_entry.id   0439ff5d2d95e565ce8fb2ac0060bcf8
#
_cell.length_a   1.000
_cell.length_b   1.000
_cell.length_c   1.000
_cell.angle_alpha   90.00
_cell.angle_beta   90.00
_cell.angle_gamma   90.00
#
_symmetry.space_group_name_H-M   'P 1'
#
loop_
_entity.id
_entity.type
_entity.pdbx_description
1 polymer ?
#
loop_
_entity_poly.entity_id
_entity_poly.type
_entity_poly.pdbx_seq_one_letter_code
_entity_poly.pdbx_strand_id
1 'polypeptide(L)'
;MLAAACAVAAVASGAAAGSSKTVPNWAAPQIATVVKHKLMGATSVKKFKPNAALTHQTLANLASDLQDQLGTPPVPEYDSDPPTDTTPGTTTTSTTTTTPASVSNPAGHQTMTQLDRSLVQAIGLTQAAKEFVQGARAAGVAVPSRFGTEVVARLLGLRLNHPAAQDYLELRPQDPATRAEAAYSAAQILSFGELDESSQLAQVQSLADGFVLPQLNAWQRRILAVAFSKIGMPYVWGGTSDGTEVDFGVTARGGYDCSGFVWRVFKLQRYPNEGDLASTIQGRTTYTMSVEVPRSKRIALKKLQPADVIFFGTKGTRSNGSQIFHTGIYVGNGWFIQSSDEGVALAQLTGWYKNRFAWGRRPLREAGLEP
;
A
#
# COMPACT_ATOMS: atom_id res chain seq x y z
N MET A 1 3.97 -13.56 -14.88
CA MET A 1 4.43 -12.24 -15.36
C MET A 1 3.19 -11.39 -15.66
N LEU A 2 2.60 -10.76 -14.66
CA LEU A 2 1.58 -9.74 -14.89
C LEU A 2 2.29 -8.38 -14.86
N ALA A 3 2.45 -7.77 -16.04
CA ALA A 3 2.85 -6.39 -16.18
C ALA A 3 1.58 -5.54 -16.10
N ALA A 4 1.35 -4.86 -14.98
CA ALA A 4 0.34 -3.81 -14.92
C ALA A 4 0.77 -2.66 -15.83
N ALA A 5 0.06 -2.47 -16.92
CA ALA A 5 0.27 -1.38 -17.85
C ALA A 5 -0.46 -0.14 -17.33
N CYS A 6 0.27 0.85 -16.83
CA CYS A 6 -0.28 2.19 -16.61
C CYS A 6 -0.71 2.79 -17.95
N ALA A 7 -1.99 2.76 -18.26
CA ALA A 7 -2.57 3.47 -19.38
C ALA A 7 -2.81 4.93 -18.98
N VAL A 8 -2.06 5.84 -19.58
CA VAL A 8 -2.32 7.28 -19.49
C VAL A 8 -3.50 7.60 -20.40
N ALA A 9 -4.69 7.71 -19.83
CA ALA A 9 -5.86 8.23 -20.52
C ALA A 9 -6.02 9.72 -20.20
N ALA A 10 -5.78 10.57 -21.18
CA ALA A 10 -6.20 11.98 -21.15
C ALA A 10 -7.71 12.03 -21.35
N VAL A 11 -8.45 12.53 -20.36
CA VAL A 11 -9.88 12.74 -20.48
C VAL A 11 -10.19 14.24 -20.45
N ALA A 12 -10.84 14.67 -21.52
CA ALA A 12 -11.39 16.00 -21.68
C ALA A 12 -12.59 16.22 -20.75
N SER A 13 -12.67 17.45 -20.23
CA SER A 13 -13.75 17.95 -19.37
C SER A 13 -15.10 17.97 -20.07
N GLY A 14 -16.12 17.46 -19.38
CA GLY A 14 -17.51 17.68 -19.72
C GLY A 14 -18.35 17.58 -18.46
N ALA A 15 -18.68 18.73 -17.85
CA ALA A 15 -19.62 18.80 -16.74
C ALA A 15 -21.05 18.61 -17.25
N ALA A 16 -21.77 17.62 -16.70
CA ALA A 16 -23.22 17.56 -16.78
C ALA A 16 -23.78 17.05 -15.44
N ALA A 17 -24.46 17.94 -14.75
CA ALA A 17 -25.29 17.59 -13.59
C ALA A 17 -26.54 16.84 -14.05
N GLY A 18 -26.92 15.79 -13.31
CA GLY A 18 -28.28 15.27 -13.42
C GLY A 18 -28.43 13.76 -13.40
N SER A 19 -29.17 13.32 -12.42
CA SER A 19 -29.78 12.01 -12.18
C SER A 19 -28.92 11.00 -11.40
N SER A 20 -29.41 10.60 -10.24
CA SER A 20 -28.91 9.50 -9.41
C SER A 20 -29.03 8.18 -10.19
N LYS A 21 -28.11 7.94 -11.10
CA LYS A 21 -27.88 6.60 -11.64
C LYS A 21 -27.15 5.84 -10.56
N THR A 22 -27.73 4.74 -10.09
CA THR A 22 -27.04 3.74 -9.28
C THR A 22 -25.65 3.49 -9.89
N VAL A 23 -24.60 3.86 -9.14
CA VAL A 23 -23.21 3.60 -9.57
C VAL A 23 -23.12 2.12 -9.90
N PRO A 24 -22.66 1.74 -11.10
CA PRO A 24 -22.49 0.35 -11.45
C PRO A 24 -21.65 -0.32 -10.37
N ASN A 25 -22.07 -1.50 -9.88
CA ASN A 25 -21.29 -2.23 -8.91
C ASN A 25 -19.96 -2.63 -9.55
N TRP A 26 -18.89 -1.93 -9.19
CA TRP A 26 -17.55 -2.10 -9.73
C TRP A 26 -17.03 -3.55 -9.56
N ALA A 27 -17.47 -4.25 -8.48
CA ALA A 27 -17.09 -5.63 -8.18
C ALA A 27 -18.07 -6.67 -8.78
N ALA A 28 -18.94 -6.31 -9.72
CA ALA A 28 -19.94 -7.23 -10.24
C ALA A 28 -19.39 -8.57 -10.77
N PRO A 29 -18.27 -8.62 -11.53
CA PRO A 29 -17.66 -9.87 -11.97
C PRO A 29 -17.17 -10.74 -10.80
N GLN A 30 -16.52 -10.11 -9.81
CA GLN A 30 -15.99 -10.78 -8.63
C GLN A 30 -17.11 -11.32 -7.74
N ILE A 31 -18.19 -10.56 -7.58
CA ILE A 31 -19.39 -11.02 -6.88
C ILE A 31 -20.01 -12.23 -7.58
N ALA A 32 -20.06 -12.24 -8.91
CA ALA A 32 -20.54 -13.40 -9.66
C ALA A 32 -19.68 -14.64 -9.37
N THR A 33 -18.34 -14.47 -9.32
CA THR A 33 -17.39 -15.53 -8.94
C THR A 33 -17.66 -16.04 -7.52
N VAL A 34 -17.76 -15.15 -6.55
CA VAL A 34 -18.03 -15.48 -5.15
C VAL A 34 -19.36 -16.24 -4.98
N VAL A 35 -20.41 -15.81 -5.69
CA VAL A 35 -21.71 -16.49 -5.68
C VAL A 35 -21.61 -17.88 -6.32
N LYS A 36 -20.91 -18.02 -7.45
CA LYS A 36 -20.68 -19.32 -8.12
C LYS A 36 -19.98 -20.30 -7.17
N HIS A 37 -19.00 -19.84 -6.43
CA HIS A 37 -18.23 -20.63 -5.46
C HIS A 37 -18.90 -20.75 -4.08
N LYS A 38 -20.12 -20.22 -3.91
CA LYS A 38 -20.91 -20.25 -2.66
C LYS A 38 -20.22 -19.60 -1.45
N LEU A 39 -19.30 -18.67 -1.69
CA LEU A 39 -18.60 -17.95 -0.63
C LEU A 39 -19.49 -16.87 0.00
N MET A 40 -19.14 -16.45 1.22
CA MET A 40 -19.79 -15.35 1.96
C MET A 40 -21.31 -15.57 2.19
N GLY A 41 -21.80 -16.81 2.15
CA GLY A 41 -23.24 -17.12 2.28
C GLY A 41 -24.12 -16.49 1.19
N ALA A 42 -23.54 -16.12 0.07
CA ALA A 42 -24.24 -15.46 -1.03
C ALA A 42 -25.02 -16.46 -1.89
N THR A 43 -26.32 -16.25 -2.03
CA THR A 43 -27.22 -17.14 -2.82
C THR A 43 -27.50 -16.59 -4.22
N SER A 44 -27.30 -15.30 -4.44
CA SER A 44 -27.44 -14.66 -5.76
C SER A 44 -26.77 -13.28 -5.81
N VAL A 45 -26.35 -12.86 -7.00
CA VAL A 45 -25.76 -11.52 -7.22
C VAL A 45 -26.73 -10.40 -6.82
N LYS A 46 -28.03 -10.56 -7.09
CA LYS A 46 -29.06 -9.55 -6.74
C LYS A 46 -29.20 -9.31 -5.24
N LYS A 47 -28.94 -10.33 -4.39
CA LYS A 47 -29.07 -10.28 -2.94
C LYS A 47 -27.73 -9.97 -2.24
N PHE A 48 -26.66 -9.77 -2.95
CA PHE A 48 -25.31 -9.69 -2.39
C PHE A 48 -25.04 -8.48 -1.47
N LYS A 49 -25.70 -7.34 -1.70
CA LYS A 49 -25.51 -6.08 -0.95
C LYS A 49 -24.04 -5.63 -0.88
N PRO A 50 -23.43 -5.25 -2.01
CA PRO A 50 -21.97 -4.98 -2.14
C PRO A 50 -21.47 -3.91 -1.18
N ASN A 51 -22.23 -2.84 -0.97
CA ASN A 51 -21.85 -1.69 -0.15
C ASN A 51 -22.11 -1.89 1.36
N ALA A 52 -22.68 -3.03 1.75
CA ALA A 52 -22.83 -3.34 3.17
C ALA A 52 -21.46 -3.59 3.80
N ALA A 53 -21.26 -3.13 5.02
CA ALA A 53 -20.06 -3.38 5.79
C ALA A 53 -19.87 -4.89 6.03
N LEU A 54 -18.63 -5.34 5.96
CA LEU A 54 -18.25 -6.73 6.22
C LEU A 54 -18.38 -7.04 7.71
N THR A 55 -19.17 -8.05 8.08
CA THR A 55 -19.29 -8.49 9.46
C THR A 55 -18.24 -9.53 9.83
N HIS A 56 -17.93 -9.68 11.12
CA HIS A 56 -17.03 -10.72 11.63
C HIS A 56 -17.45 -12.11 11.13
N GLN A 57 -18.72 -12.46 11.27
CA GLN A 57 -19.22 -13.79 10.84
C GLN A 57 -19.06 -14.02 9.33
N THR A 58 -19.31 -12.98 8.51
CA THR A 58 -19.14 -13.12 7.05
C THR A 58 -17.67 -13.31 6.70
N LEU A 59 -16.75 -12.61 7.38
CA LEU A 59 -15.32 -12.76 7.16
C LEU A 59 -14.81 -14.13 7.62
N ALA A 60 -15.22 -14.59 8.79
CA ALA A 60 -14.85 -15.90 9.31
C ALA A 60 -15.31 -17.03 8.36
N ASN A 61 -16.56 -16.96 7.89
CA ASN A 61 -17.07 -17.92 6.92
C ASN A 61 -16.26 -17.86 5.60
N LEU A 62 -15.97 -16.66 5.10
CA LEU A 62 -15.17 -16.49 3.89
C LEU A 62 -13.79 -17.12 4.02
N ALA A 63 -13.11 -16.88 5.15
CA ALA A 63 -11.78 -17.42 5.41
C ALA A 63 -11.81 -18.97 5.46
N SER A 64 -12.78 -19.55 6.15
CA SER A 64 -12.99 -21.00 6.22
C SER A 64 -13.30 -21.61 4.86
N ASP A 65 -14.25 -21.01 4.13
CA ASP A 65 -14.64 -21.49 2.79
C ASP A 65 -13.45 -21.47 1.80
N LEU A 66 -12.58 -20.45 1.89
CA LEU A 66 -11.38 -20.35 1.07
C LEU A 66 -10.34 -21.41 1.45
N GLN A 67 -10.12 -21.65 2.75
CA GLN A 67 -9.22 -22.71 3.23
C GLN A 67 -9.67 -24.08 2.71
N ASP A 68 -10.96 -24.38 2.79
CA ASP A 68 -11.53 -25.64 2.32
C ASP A 68 -11.34 -25.80 0.78
N GLN A 69 -11.56 -24.74 0.00
CA GLN A 69 -11.42 -24.79 -1.46
C GLN A 69 -9.97 -24.88 -1.92
N LEU A 70 -9.03 -24.28 -1.19
CA LEU A 70 -7.61 -24.33 -1.52
C LEU A 70 -6.89 -25.53 -0.90
N GLY A 71 -7.56 -26.32 -0.07
CA GLY A 71 -6.93 -27.41 0.66
C GLY A 71 -5.86 -26.96 1.65
N THR A 72 -5.92 -25.72 2.11
CA THR A 72 -4.94 -25.16 3.04
C THR A 72 -5.21 -25.70 4.44
N PRO A 73 -4.23 -26.28 5.16
CA PRO A 73 -4.44 -26.74 6.53
C PRO A 73 -4.89 -25.59 7.44
N PRO A 74 -5.79 -25.84 8.41
CA PRO A 74 -6.19 -24.83 9.38
C PRO A 74 -4.96 -24.34 10.14
N VAL A 75 -4.71 -23.05 10.09
CA VAL A 75 -3.63 -22.41 10.87
C VAL A 75 -4.13 -22.24 12.30
N PRO A 76 -3.35 -22.64 13.33
CA PRO A 76 -3.71 -22.40 14.72
C PRO A 76 -4.03 -20.92 14.94
N GLU A 77 -5.11 -20.65 15.66
CA GLU A 77 -5.53 -19.28 15.99
C GLU A 77 -4.35 -18.56 16.69
N TYR A 78 -3.87 -17.53 16.06
CA TYR A 78 -2.78 -16.72 16.62
C TYR A 78 -3.40 -15.71 17.58
N ASP A 79 -3.42 -16.14 18.85
CA ASP A 79 -3.82 -15.28 19.96
C ASP A 79 -2.70 -14.28 20.21
N SER A 80 -3.04 -13.03 20.20
CA SER A 80 -2.35 -11.87 20.74
C SER A 80 -2.04 -10.75 19.73
N ASP A 81 -2.71 -9.67 19.99
CA ASP A 81 -2.16 -8.35 19.72
C ASP A 81 -0.82 -8.23 20.45
N PRO A 82 0.28 -7.89 19.77
CA PRO A 82 1.49 -7.50 20.48
C PRO A 82 1.17 -6.28 21.35
N PRO A 83 1.81 -6.14 22.52
CA PRO A 83 1.53 -5.06 23.44
C PRO A 83 1.59 -3.72 22.71
N THR A 84 0.59 -2.89 22.99
CA THR A 84 0.48 -1.51 22.53
C THR A 84 1.82 -0.80 22.63
N ASP A 85 2.24 -0.22 21.53
CA ASP A 85 3.47 0.55 21.33
C ASP A 85 3.63 1.59 22.45
N THR A 86 4.48 1.28 23.43
CA THR A 86 4.95 2.24 24.43
C THR A 86 6.12 3.00 23.84
N THR A 87 5.84 4.13 23.24
CA THR A 87 6.83 5.17 22.97
C THR A 87 7.48 5.59 24.30
N PRO A 88 8.82 5.68 24.41
CA PRO A 88 9.48 6.15 25.61
C PRO A 88 9.02 7.57 25.95
N GLY A 89 8.30 7.69 27.06
CA GLY A 89 7.71 8.92 27.51
C GLY A 89 8.73 9.95 27.95
N THR A 90 8.52 11.16 27.49
CA THR A 90 8.99 12.38 28.15
C THR A 90 8.03 12.64 29.31
N THR A 91 8.55 12.63 30.53
CA THR A 91 7.83 12.98 31.75
C THR A 91 7.36 14.42 31.64
N THR A 92 6.08 14.67 31.54
CA THR A 92 5.47 15.97 31.78
C THR A 92 4.18 15.80 32.55
N THR A 93 4.09 16.55 33.60
CA THR A 93 3.09 16.73 34.63
C THR A 93 1.65 16.61 34.19
N SER A 94 0.87 15.88 34.99
CA SER A 94 -0.56 15.63 34.88
C SER A 94 -1.40 16.88 34.63
N THR A 95 -2.07 16.92 33.50
CA THR A 95 -3.33 17.65 33.37
C THR A 95 -4.33 16.64 32.76
N THR A 96 -5.38 16.39 33.52
CA THR A 96 -6.46 15.45 33.14
C THR A 96 -7.13 15.94 31.87
N THR A 97 -6.71 15.41 30.72
CA THR A 97 -7.39 15.59 29.45
C THR A 97 -7.97 14.23 29.07
N THR A 98 -9.28 14.15 29.06
CA THR A 98 -10.09 13.02 28.65
C THR A 98 -9.59 12.51 27.30
N THR A 99 -8.94 11.36 27.28
CA THR A 99 -8.58 10.61 26.08
C THR A 99 -9.88 10.38 25.29
N PRO A 100 -9.95 10.70 23.99
CA PRO A 100 -11.08 10.27 23.18
C PRO A 100 -11.11 8.75 23.22
N ALA A 101 -12.20 8.20 23.74
CA ALA A 101 -12.44 6.78 23.78
C ALA A 101 -12.16 6.19 22.39
N SER A 102 -11.39 5.11 22.32
CA SER A 102 -11.30 4.27 21.15
C SER A 102 -12.72 4.05 20.64
N VAL A 103 -13.01 4.47 19.41
CA VAL A 103 -14.32 4.24 18.81
C VAL A 103 -14.46 2.74 18.73
N SER A 104 -15.09 2.15 19.73
CA SER A 104 -15.55 0.77 19.73
C SER A 104 -16.40 0.63 18.47
N ASN A 105 -16.02 -0.28 17.56
CA ASN A 105 -16.76 -0.59 16.36
C ASN A 105 -18.17 -1.08 16.74
N PRO A 106 -19.22 -0.23 16.74
CA PRO A 106 -20.49 -0.53 17.43
C PRO A 106 -21.34 -1.59 16.73
N ALA A 107 -20.88 -2.15 15.61
CA ALA A 107 -21.63 -3.12 14.81
C ALA A 107 -20.87 -4.39 14.45
N GLY A 108 -19.69 -4.66 15.06
CA GLY A 108 -18.87 -5.83 14.71
C GLY A 108 -18.38 -5.83 13.26
N HIS A 109 -18.26 -4.65 12.64
CA HIS A 109 -17.75 -4.48 11.27
C HIS A 109 -16.24 -4.71 11.25
N GLN A 110 -15.77 -5.39 10.21
CA GLN A 110 -14.37 -5.64 10.03
C GLN A 110 -13.70 -4.50 9.24
N THR A 111 -12.49 -4.10 9.64
CA THR A 111 -11.69 -3.13 8.90
C THR A 111 -11.00 -3.78 7.71
N MET A 112 -10.45 -2.94 6.82
CA MET A 112 -9.65 -3.43 5.70
C MET A 112 -8.42 -4.20 6.17
N THR A 113 -7.74 -3.75 7.25
CA THR A 113 -6.62 -4.50 7.87
C THR A 113 -7.05 -5.87 8.39
N GLN A 114 -8.25 -5.98 8.99
CA GLN A 114 -8.75 -7.28 9.47
C GLN A 114 -9.12 -8.21 8.31
N LEU A 115 -9.68 -7.65 7.21
CA LEU A 115 -9.92 -8.41 5.99
C LEU A 115 -8.62 -9.00 5.45
N ASP A 116 -7.59 -8.18 5.25
CA ASP A 116 -6.31 -8.64 4.71
C ASP A 116 -5.64 -9.68 5.62
N ARG A 117 -5.66 -9.45 6.94
CA ARG A 117 -5.11 -10.41 7.91
C ARG A 117 -5.79 -11.78 7.81
N SER A 118 -7.13 -11.81 7.80
CA SER A 118 -7.87 -13.06 7.72
C SER A 118 -7.63 -13.79 6.39
N LEU A 119 -7.55 -13.05 5.28
CA LEU A 119 -7.29 -13.65 3.98
C LEU A 119 -5.86 -14.18 3.86
N VAL A 120 -4.85 -13.41 4.29
CA VAL A 120 -3.44 -13.85 4.31
C VAL A 120 -3.27 -15.09 5.17
N GLN A 121 -3.99 -15.17 6.29
CA GLN A 121 -4.02 -16.36 7.14
C GLN A 121 -4.69 -17.55 6.43
N ALA A 122 -5.84 -17.33 5.82
CA ALA A 122 -6.62 -18.37 5.12
C ALA A 122 -5.85 -19.03 3.97
N ILE A 123 -4.98 -18.28 3.28
CA ILE A 123 -4.15 -18.79 2.19
C ILE A 123 -2.77 -19.30 2.65
N GLY A 124 -2.52 -19.41 3.96
CA GLY A 124 -1.30 -20.01 4.53
C GLY A 124 -0.07 -19.09 4.54
N LEU A 125 -0.18 -17.79 4.22
CA LEU A 125 0.96 -16.85 4.10
C LEU A 125 1.27 -16.06 5.37
N THR A 126 0.83 -16.52 6.53
CA THR A 126 1.17 -15.89 7.83
C THR A 126 2.67 -15.84 8.06
N GLN A 127 3.42 -16.88 7.66
CA GLN A 127 4.87 -16.92 7.82
C GLN A 127 5.54 -15.86 6.93
N ALA A 128 5.15 -15.73 5.68
CA ALA A 128 5.65 -14.68 4.79
C ALA A 128 5.43 -13.28 5.39
N ALA A 129 4.24 -13.02 5.95
CA ALA A 129 3.95 -11.75 6.62
C ALA A 129 4.88 -11.49 7.82
N LYS A 130 5.20 -12.52 8.63
CA LYS A 130 6.15 -12.40 9.74
C LYS A 130 7.56 -12.09 9.26
N GLU A 131 8.02 -12.73 8.19
CA GLU A 131 9.36 -12.55 7.62
C GLU A 131 9.58 -11.13 7.09
N PHE A 132 8.59 -10.54 6.42
CA PHE A 132 8.66 -9.12 6.05
C PHE A 132 8.82 -8.21 7.27
N VAL A 133 8.09 -8.47 8.36
CA VAL A 133 8.23 -7.71 9.62
C VAL A 133 9.62 -7.93 10.23
N GLN A 134 10.11 -9.15 10.27
CA GLN A 134 11.43 -9.50 10.82
C GLN A 134 12.55 -8.84 10.03
N GLY A 135 12.50 -8.88 8.69
CA GLY A 135 13.49 -8.23 7.83
C GLY A 135 13.58 -6.72 8.04
N ALA A 136 12.43 -6.05 8.20
CA ALA A 136 12.40 -4.62 8.52
C ALA A 136 12.96 -4.32 9.91
N ARG A 137 12.54 -5.08 10.93
CA ARG A 137 12.98 -4.90 12.32
C ARG A 137 14.47 -5.25 12.53
N ALA A 138 14.99 -6.24 11.83
CA ALA A 138 16.42 -6.60 11.87
C ALA A 138 17.29 -5.44 11.39
N ALA A 139 16.81 -4.61 10.46
CA ALA A 139 17.48 -3.39 10.03
C ALA A 139 17.23 -2.19 10.95
N GLY A 140 16.51 -2.36 12.05
CA GLY A 140 16.17 -1.31 13.01
C GLY A 140 15.06 -0.37 12.53
N VAL A 141 14.21 -0.79 11.58
CA VAL A 141 13.09 0.01 11.10
C VAL A 141 11.82 -0.35 11.87
N ALA A 142 11.19 0.62 12.51
CA ALA A 142 9.89 0.45 13.14
C ALA A 142 8.80 0.29 12.06
N VAL A 143 7.93 -0.70 12.24
CA VAL A 143 6.82 -0.97 11.32
C VAL A 143 5.51 -1.14 12.09
N PRO A 144 4.36 -0.72 11.52
CA PRO A 144 3.06 -0.95 12.15
C PRO A 144 2.71 -2.45 12.18
N SER A 145 1.82 -2.85 13.10
CA SER A 145 1.40 -4.26 13.26
C SER A 145 0.83 -4.88 11.98
N ARG A 146 0.20 -4.07 11.14
CA ARG A 146 -0.34 -4.49 9.84
C ARG A 146 0.70 -4.69 8.74
N PHE A 147 1.96 -4.25 8.94
CA PHE A 147 2.98 -4.16 7.89
C PHE A 147 3.09 -5.44 7.05
N GLY A 148 3.36 -6.57 7.68
CA GLY A 148 3.59 -7.83 6.95
C GLY A 148 2.35 -8.30 6.18
N THR A 149 1.16 -8.24 6.79
CA THR A 149 -0.08 -8.64 6.12
C THR A 149 -0.42 -7.72 4.94
N GLU A 150 -0.23 -6.42 5.09
CA GLU A 150 -0.44 -5.47 3.99
C GLU A 150 0.59 -5.66 2.86
N VAL A 151 1.86 -5.97 3.18
CA VAL A 151 2.85 -6.31 2.14
C VAL A 151 2.39 -7.53 1.34
N VAL A 152 2.01 -8.61 2.00
CA VAL A 152 1.54 -9.84 1.33
C VAL A 152 0.28 -9.57 0.52
N ALA A 153 -0.72 -8.90 1.09
CA ALA A 153 -1.97 -8.59 0.39
C ALA A 153 -1.75 -7.75 -0.87
N ARG A 154 -0.81 -6.78 -0.81
CA ARG A 154 -0.47 -5.92 -1.96
C ARG A 154 0.31 -6.68 -3.03
N LEU A 155 1.27 -7.53 -2.65
CA LEU A 155 2.01 -8.37 -3.59
C LEU A 155 1.11 -9.37 -4.33
N LEU A 156 0.01 -9.77 -3.72
CA LEU A 156 -1.00 -10.64 -4.32
C LEU A 156 -2.10 -9.88 -5.10
N GLY A 157 -2.09 -8.55 -5.10
CA GLY A 157 -3.11 -7.75 -5.76
C GLY A 157 -4.50 -7.91 -5.14
N LEU A 158 -4.60 -8.11 -3.81
CA LEU A 158 -5.89 -8.28 -3.12
C LEU A 158 -6.68 -6.96 -2.97
N ARG A 159 -6.18 -5.88 -3.53
CA ARG A 159 -6.82 -4.56 -3.53
C ARG A 159 -7.02 -4.06 -4.94
N LEU A 160 -8.17 -3.47 -5.19
CA LEU A 160 -8.43 -2.71 -6.41
C LEU A 160 -8.17 -1.24 -6.13
N ASN A 161 -7.45 -0.58 -7.03
CA ASN A 161 -7.43 0.87 -7.11
C ASN A 161 -8.48 1.33 -8.12
N HIS A 162 -9.35 2.24 -7.70
CA HIS A 162 -10.40 2.76 -8.55
C HIS A 162 -9.85 3.86 -9.48
N PRO A 163 -10.50 4.15 -10.61
CA PRO A 163 -10.16 5.32 -11.41
C PRO A 163 -10.28 6.60 -10.60
N ALA A 164 -9.46 7.61 -10.86
CA ALA A 164 -9.39 8.88 -10.11
C ALA A 164 -10.75 9.55 -9.84
N ALA A 165 -11.70 9.46 -10.78
CA ALA A 165 -13.06 9.97 -10.59
C ALA A 165 -13.87 9.20 -9.53
N GLN A 166 -13.35 8.08 -9.03
CA GLN A 166 -13.96 7.21 -8.04
C GLN A 166 -13.09 7.05 -6.77
N ASP A 167 -12.09 7.91 -6.56
CA ASP A 167 -11.23 7.90 -5.36
C ASP A 167 -12.02 8.02 -4.05
N TYR A 168 -13.28 8.47 -4.10
CA TYR A 168 -14.20 8.46 -2.96
C TYR A 168 -14.57 7.03 -2.49
N LEU A 169 -14.31 6.00 -3.29
CA LEU A 169 -14.51 4.58 -2.94
C LEU A 169 -13.30 4.00 -2.21
N GLU A 170 -12.14 4.63 -2.32
CA GLU A 170 -10.91 4.15 -1.71
C GLU A 170 -11.03 4.06 -0.18
N LEU A 171 -10.60 2.91 0.36
CA LEU A 171 -10.66 2.62 1.80
C LEU A 171 -9.26 2.53 2.38
N ARG A 172 -9.08 3.23 3.51
CA ARG A 172 -7.83 3.17 4.30
C ARG A 172 -7.79 1.87 5.12
N PRO A 173 -6.64 1.45 5.63
CA PRO A 173 -6.49 0.24 6.44
C PRO A 173 -7.48 0.16 7.62
N GLN A 174 -7.79 1.30 8.26
CA GLN A 174 -8.70 1.38 9.40
C GLN A 174 -10.17 1.54 9.04
N ASP A 175 -10.51 1.80 7.78
CA ASP A 175 -11.90 1.98 7.37
C ASP A 175 -12.64 0.62 7.39
N PRO A 176 -13.95 0.62 7.63
CA PRO A 176 -14.77 -0.58 7.52
C PRO A 176 -14.71 -1.17 6.12
N ALA A 177 -14.32 -2.43 6.00
CA ALA A 177 -14.34 -3.16 4.75
C ALA A 177 -15.77 -3.36 4.25
N THR A 178 -15.98 -3.28 2.95
CA THR A 178 -17.26 -3.60 2.33
C THR A 178 -17.30 -5.06 1.88
N ARG A 179 -18.49 -5.59 1.64
CA ARG A 179 -18.65 -6.91 1.04
C ARG A 179 -18.10 -6.96 -0.40
N ALA A 180 -18.11 -5.84 -1.10
CA ALA A 180 -17.51 -5.73 -2.43
C ALA A 180 -15.99 -5.91 -2.40
N GLU A 181 -15.30 -5.25 -1.44
CA GLU A 181 -13.87 -5.45 -1.23
C GLU A 181 -13.52 -6.91 -0.92
N ALA A 182 -14.27 -7.52 0.00
CA ALA A 182 -14.07 -8.93 0.33
C ALA A 182 -14.31 -9.85 -0.87
N ALA A 183 -15.30 -9.56 -1.71
CA ALA A 183 -15.57 -10.33 -2.93
C ALA A 183 -14.45 -10.17 -3.97
N TYR A 184 -13.90 -8.95 -4.11
CA TYR A 184 -12.76 -8.71 -4.98
C TYR A 184 -11.55 -9.55 -4.56
N SER A 185 -11.15 -9.43 -3.29
CA SER A 185 -10.00 -10.16 -2.74
C SER A 185 -10.20 -11.68 -2.83
N ALA A 186 -11.41 -12.18 -2.52
CA ALA A 186 -11.72 -13.62 -2.61
C ALA A 186 -11.65 -14.14 -4.06
N ALA A 187 -12.20 -13.39 -5.01
CA ALA A 187 -12.13 -13.77 -6.42
C ALA A 187 -10.69 -13.77 -6.95
N GLN A 188 -9.86 -12.82 -6.48
CA GLN A 188 -8.43 -12.79 -6.79
C GLN A 188 -7.72 -14.03 -6.25
N ILE A 189 -7.97 -14.40 -4.98
CA ILE A 189 -7.40 -15.60 -4.37
C ILE A 189 -7.81 -16.87 -5.13
N LEU A 190 -9.09 -17.01 -5.51
CA LEU A 190 -9.56 -18.17 -6.27
C LEU A 190 -8.86 -18.31 -7.63
N SER A 191 -8.46 -17.20 -8.24
CA SER A 191 -7.72 -17.23 -9.49
C SER A 191 -6.31 -17.85 -9.37
N PHE A 192 -5.74 -17.89 -8.16
CA PHE A 192 -4.43 -18.52 -7.90
C PHE A 192 -4.54 -20.04 -7.78
N GLY A 193 -5.69 -20.58 -7.38
CA GLY A 193 -5.90 -22.02 -7.21
C GLY A 193 -5.90 -22.82 -8.52
N GLU A 194 -5.96 -22.13 -9.67
CA GLU A 194 -5.83 -22.75 -10.99
C GLU A 194 -4.37 -22.81 -11.50
N LEU A 195 -3.42 -22.26 -10.69
CA LEU A 195 -2.01 -22.22 -11.01
C LEU A 195 -1.28 -23.34 -10.26
N ASP A 196 -0.34 -23.99 -10.94
CA ASP A 196 0.49 -25.07 -10.40
C ASP A 196 1.48 -24.61 -9.31
N GLU A 197 2.46 -25.45 -8.93
CA GLU A 197 3.47 -25.19 -7.88
C GLU A 197 4.31 -23.91 -8.10
N SER A 198 4.30 -23.32 -9.28
CA SER A 198 4.85 -21.98 -9.55
C SER A 198 3.91 -20.85 -9.10
N SER A 199 2.94 -21.15 -8.26
CA SER A 199 1.85 -20.28 -7.84
C SER A 199 2.36 -18.92 -7.31
N GLN A 200 1.52 -17.88 -7.46
CA GLN A 200 1.82 -16.56 -6.88
C GLN A 200 2.04 -16.63 -5.37
N LEU A 201 1.40 -17.57 -4.67
CA LEU A 201 1.59 -17.80 -3.24
C LEU A 201 3.03 -18.22 -2.92
N ALA A 202 3.57 -19.20 -3.67
CA ALA A 202 4.95 -19.64 -3.51
C ALA A 202 5.96 -18.52 -3.85
N GLN A 203 5.65 -17.71 -4.85
CA GLN A 203 6.48 -16.55 -5.18
C GLN A 203 6.51 -15.52 -4.05
N VAL A 204 5.37 -15.23 -3.42
CA VAL A 204 5.32 -14.28 -2.27
C VAL A 204 6.08 -14.85 -1.08
N GLN A 205 5.98 -16.16 -0.78
CA GLN A 205 6.79 -16.78 0.27
C GLN A 205 8.28 -16.63 -0.04
N SER A 206 8.72 -16.96 -1.25
CA SER A 206 10.11 -16.80 -1.66
C SER A 206 10.61 -15.35 -1.58
N LEU A 207 9.74 -14.38 -1.88
CA LEU A 207 10.06 -12.96 -1.73
C LEU A 207 10.23 -12.58 -0.25
N ALA A 208 9.42 -13.14 0.64
CA ALA A 208 9.51 -12.91 2.08
C ALA A 208 10.79 -13.51 2.67
N ASP A 209 11.12 -14.74 2.30
CA ASP A 209 12.37 -15.44 2.69
C ASP A 209 13.61 -14.61 2.30
N GLY A 210 13.55 -13.94 1.15
CA GLY A 210 14.62 -13.10 0.62
C GLY A 210 14.58 -11.64 1.08
N PHE A 211 13.60 -11.23 1.89
CA PHE A 211 13.47 -9.83 2.32
C PHE A 211 14.44 -9.48 3.44
N VAL A 212 15.63 -9.06 3.06
CA VAL A 212 16.68 -8.60 3.97
C VAL A 212 17.07 -7.18 3.59
N LEU A 213 17.03 -6.27 4.56
CA LEU A 213 17.48 -4.90 4.36
C LEU A 213 18.97 -4.77 4.71
N PRO A 214 19.72 -3.86 4.04
CA PRO A 214 21.10 -3.59 4.42
C PRO A 214 21.18 -2.89 5.78
N GLN A 215 22.39 -2.75 6.33
CA GLN A 215 22.60 -1.89 7.48
C GLN A 215 22.21 -0.44 7.14
N LEU A 216 21.38 0.15 8.00
CA LEU A 216 20.85 1.48 7.83
C LEU A 216 21.45 2.45 8.86
N ASN A 217 21.76 3.66 8.43
CA ASN A 217 22.08 4.75 9.36
C ASN A 217 20.81 5.27 10.05
N ALA A 218 20.97 6.15 11.03
CA ALA A 218 19.84 6.68 11.82
C ALA A 218 18.81 7.44 10.97
N TRP A 219 19.25 8.19 9.96
CA TRP A 219 18.36 8.94 9.09
C TRP A 219 17.59 8.02 8.13
N GLN A 220 18.26 7.05 7.54
CA GLN A 220 17.61 6.05 6.68
C GLN A 220 16.53 5.29 7.45
N ARG A 221 16.79 4.88 8.70
CA ARG A 221 15.77 4.24 9.56
C ARG A 221 14.57 5.15 9.81
N ARG A 222 14.77 6.43 10.09
CA ARG A 222 13.66 7.40 10.31
C ARG A 222 12.81 7.57 9.05
N ILE A 223 13.44 7.78 7.90
CA ILE A 223 12.73 7.94 6.63
C ILE A 223 11.92 6.68 6.29
N LEU A 224 12.57 5.50 6.37
CA LEU A 224 11.90 4.24 6.06
C LEU A 224 10.80 3.87 7.07
N ALA A 225 10.95 4.20 8.35
CA ALA A 225 9.88 4.01 9.33
C ALA A 225 8.62 4.81 8.97
N VAL A 226 8.79 6.07 8.55
CA VAL A 226 7.65 6.88 8.06
C VAL A 226 7.07 6.29 6.76
N ALA A 227 7.91 5.93 5.80
CA ALA A 227 7.45 5.32 4.56
C ALA A 227 6.67 4.02 4.82
N PHE A 228 7.19 3.13 5.66
CA PHE A 228 6.55 1.86 6.02
C PHE A 228 5.27 2.05 6.86
N SER A 229 5.17 3.16 7.62
CA SER A 229 3.93 3.46 8.34
C SER A 229 2.73 3.70 7.41
N LYS A 230 2.98 4.04 6.14
CA LYS A 230 1.96 4.29 5.13
C LYS A 230 1.55 3.05 4.33
N ILE A 231 2.20 1.89 4.58
CA ILE A 231 1.84 0.65 3.89
C ILE A 231 0.33 0.37 4.00
N GLY A 232 -0.27 -0.02 2.90
CA GLY A 232 -1.69 -0.30 2.83
C GLY A 232 -2.61 0.91 2.59
N MET A 233 -2.09 2.15 2.65
CA MET A 233 -2.87 3.32 2.25
C MET A 233 -3.21 3.24 0.75
N PRO A 234 -4.43 3.65 0.34
CA PRO A 234 -4.84 3.55 -1.06
C PRO A 234 -4.08 4.54 -1.95
N TYR A 235 -4.08 4.27 -3.24
CA TYR A 235 -3.72 5.28 -4.23
C TYR A 235 -4.88 6.26 -4.39
N VAL A 236 -4.57 7.54 -4.33
CA VAL A 236 -5.52 8.64 -4.58
C VAL A 236 -4.84 9.65 -5.49
N TRP A 237 -5.47 9.99 -6.61
CA TRP A 237 -4.89 10.92 -7.57
C TRP A 237 -4.76 12.33 -6.97
N GLY A 238 -3.52 12.81 -6.84
CA GLY A 238 -3.21 14.09 -6.18
C GLY A 238 -3.05 13.99 -4.66
N GLY A 239 -3.40 12.87 -4.05
CA GLY A 239 -3.42 12.68 -2.60
C GLY A 239 -2.06 12.82 -1.93
N THR A 240 -2.05 13.38 -0.72
CA THR A 240 -0.85 13.64 0.11
C THR A 240 -1.02 13.34 1.58
N SER A 241 -2.19 12.83 2.00
CA SER A 241 -2.59 12.78 3.41
C SER A 241 -3.17 11.43 3.84
N ASP A 242 -3.03 11.13 5.14
CA ASP A 242 -3.74 10.01 5.78
C ASP A 242 -5.23 10.36 6.05
N GLY A 243 -5.57 11.66 6.01
CA GLY A 243 -6.91 12.18 6.27
C GLY A 243 -7.65 12.55 5.00
N THR A 244 -8.93 12.90 5.16
CA THR A 244 -9.78 13.32 4.04
C THR A 244 -9.21 14.55 3.33
N GLU A 245 -9.09 14.46 2.02
CA GLU A 245 -8.68 15.54 1.11
C GLU A 245 -9.69 15.67 -0.02
N VAL A 246 -9.69 16.84 -0.67
CA VAL A 246 -10.44 17.07 -1.90
C VAL A 246 -9.44 17.40 -3.00
N ASP A 247 -9.21 16.42 -3.86
CA ASP A 247 -8.27 16.53 -4.97
C ASP A 247 -9.02 16.52 -6.29
N PHE A 248 -8.78 17.55 -7.13
CA PHE A 248 -9.42 17.69 -8.43
C PHE A 248 -10.96 17.54 -8.41
N GLY A 249 -11.59 17.98 -7.31
CA GLY A 249 -13.06 17.94 -7.14
C GLY A 249 -13.60 16.59 -6.64
N VAL A 250 -12.76 15.62 -6.35
CA VAL A 250 -13.14 14.34 -5.75
C VAL A 250 -12.72 14.32 -4.28
N THR A 251 -13.65 13.99 -3.39
CA THR A 251 -13.36 13.83 -1.95
C THR A 251 -12.91 12.40 -1.70
N ALA A 252 -11.63 12.21 -1.36
CA ALA A 252 -11.08 10.95 -0.90
C ALA A 252 -10.94 10.93 0.63
N ARG A 253 -10.98 9.75 1.24
CA ARG A 253 -10.82 9.56 2.70
C ARG A 253 -9.38 9.74 3.16
N GLY A 254 -8.44 9.70 2.24
CA GLY A 254 -7.00 9.80 2.41
C GLY A 254 -6.30 8.75 1.56
N GLY A 255 -5.10 9.08 1.12
CA GLY A 255 -4.28 8.25 0.25
C GLY A 255 -3.18 9.08 -0.40
N TYR A 256 -2.46 8.45 -1.30
CA TYR A 256 -1.29 9.07 -1.92
C TYR A 256 -1.22 8.74 -3.41
N ASP A 257 -0.92 9.73 -4.27
CA ASP A 257 -0.33 9.41 -5.56
C ASP A 257 1.18 9.09 -5.39
N CYS A 258 1.86 8.67 -6.44
CA CYS A 258 3.27 8.28 -6.35
C CYS A 258 4.17 9.43 -5.87
N SER A 259 3.94 10.63 -6.34
CA SER A 259 4.69 11.82 -5.96
C SER A 259 4.23 12.39 -4.61
N GLY A 260 2.95 12.28 -4.28
CA GLY A 260 2.37 12.66 -2.99
C GLY A 260 2.90 11.82 -1.83
N PHE A 261 3.12 10.54 -2.08
CA PHE A 261 3.78 9.65 -1.12
C PHE A 261 5.22 10.12 -0.80
N VAL A 262 6.04 10.40 -1.84
CA VAL A 262 7.39 10.95 -1.66
C VAL A 262 7.33 12.31 -0.98
N TRP A 263 6.40 13.17 -1.41
CA TRP A 263 6.15 14.48 -0.84
C TRP A 263 5.80 14.40 0.66
N ARG A 264 4.92 13.45 1.02
CA ARG A 264 4.54 13.20 2.41
C ARG A 264 5.75 12.85 3.27
N VAL A 265 6.61 11.94 2.80
CA VAL A 265 7.76 11.44 3.56
C VAL A 265 8.85 12.50 3.71
N PHE A 266 9.16 13.28 2.68
CA PHE A 266 10.31 14.18 2.70
C PHE A 266 9.95 15.66 2.94
N LYS A 267 8.74 16.09 2.57
CA LYS A 267 8.34 17.50 2.64
C LYS A 267 7.38 17.80 3.78
N LEU A 268 6.33 16.99 3.91
CA LEU A 268 5.26 17.25 4.88
C LEU A 268 5.54 16.63 6.25
N GLN A 269 6.31 15.54 6.32
CA GLN A 269 6.74 14.95 7.57
C GLN A 269 7.81 15.81 8.23
N ARG A 270 7.68 16.07 9.53
CA ARG A 270 8.69 16.75 10.33
C ARG A 270 9.50 15.75 11.12
N TYR A 271 10.82 15.95 11.12
CA TYR A 271 11.77 15.11 11.85
C TYR A 271 12.62 15.96 12.82
N PRO A 272 12.88 15.51 14.03
CA PRO A 272 13.79 16.22 14.93
C PRO A 272 15.18 16.39 14.27
N ASN A 273 15.68 17.61 14.27
CA ASN A 273 16.98 17.98 13.67
C ASN A 273 17.09 17.72 12.18
N GLU A 274 16.00 17.92 11.43
CA GLU A 274 15.90 17.63 9.98
C GLU A 274 16.69 18.58 9.08
N GLY A 275 17.24 19.69 9.63
CA GLY A 275 17.93 20.69 8.82
C GLY A 275 17.09 21.14 7.64
N ASP A 276 17.68 21.12 6.45
CA ASP A 276 17.03 21.53 5.20
C ASP A 276 16.27 20.40 4.48
N LEU A 277 16.03 19.25 5.13
CA LEU A 277 15.43 18.08 4.47
C LEU A 277 14.11 18.41 3.78
N ALA A 278 13.21 19.13 4.48
CA ALA A 278 11.92 19.53 3.93
C ALA A 278 12.05 20.53 2.76
N SER A 279 13.23 21.13 2.56
CA SER A 279 13.53 22.06 1.47
C SER A 279 14.20 21.39 0.28
N THR A 280 14.63 20.14 0.39
CA THR A 280 15.32 19.43 -0.71
C THR A 280 14.37 19.17 -1.88
N ILE A 281 13.11 18.82 -1.63
CA ILE A 281 12.10 18.56 -2.66
C ILE A 281 11.14 19.77 -2.74
N GLN A 282 11.15 20.46 -3.88
CA GLN A 282 10.31 21.63 -4.14
C GLN A 282 9.10 21.29 -5.04
N GLY A 283 9.32 20.43 -6.02
CA GLY A 283 8.31 20.05 -7.00
C GLY A 283 7.32 19.03 -6.46
N ARG A 284 6.00 19.28 -6.62
CA ARG A 284 4.94 18.39 -6.15
C ARG A 284 4.73 17.17 -7.04
N THR A 285 4.96 17.31 -8.34
CA THR A 285 4.73 16.23 -9.30
C THR A 285 6.00 15.42 -9.53
N THR A 286 5.84 14.19 -9.97
CA THR A 286 6.96 13.31 -10.34
C THR A 286 7.90 13.99 -11.34
N TYR A 287 7.32 14.68 -12.35
CA TYR A 287 8.09 15.45 -13.30
C TYR A 287 8.91 16.55 -12.62
N THR A 288 8.25 17.45 -11.86
CA THR A 288 8.92 18.61 -11.27
C THR A 288 10.03 18.20 -10.30
N MET A 289 9.77 17.23 -9.38
CA MET A 289 10.80 16.78 -8.45
C MET A 289 11.97 16.04 -9.12
N SER A 290 11.75 15.45 -10.29
CA SER A 290 12.81 14.74 -11.03
C SER A 290 13.78 15.66 -11.76
N VAL A 291 13.30 16.82 -12.23
CA VAL A 291 14.13 17.80 -12.98
C VAL A 291 14.92 18.73 -12.08
N GLU A 292 14.57 18.84 -10.79
CA GLU A 292 15.36 19.58 -9.80
C GLU A 292 16.80 19.06 -9.67
N VAL A 293 17.02 17.77 -10.00
CA VAL A 293 18.32 17.13 -9.87
C VAL A 293 19.12 17.33 -11.16
N PRO A 294 20.20 18.12 -11.15
CA PRO A 294 21.07 18.27 -12.32
C PRO A 294 21.69 16.93 -12.68
N ARG A 295 21.97 16.73 -13.98
CA ARG A 295 22.46 15.43 -14.49
C ARG A 295 23.70 14.92 -13.76
N SER A 296 24.59 15.80 -13.36
CA SER A 296 25.83 15.46 -12.63
C SER A 296 25.58 14.90 -11.23
N LYS A 297 24.42 15.16 -10.63
CA LYS A 297 24.02 14.68 -9.30
C LYS A 297 23.05 13.49 -9.32
N ARG A 298 22.62 13.06 -10.51
CA ARG A 298 21.71 11.91 -10.65
C ARG A 298 22.42 10.62 -10.25
N ILE A 299 21.72 9.77 -9.53
CA ILE A 299 22.24 8.51 -8.99
C ILE A 299 21.87 7.37 -9.93
N ALA A 300 22.87 6.61 -10.35
CA ALA A 300 22.68 5.41 -11.17
C ALA A 300 22.18 4.24 -10.31
N LEU A 301 21.49 3.27 -10.91
CA LEU A 301 20.89 2.10 -10.26
C LEU A 301 21.86 1.39 -9.27
N LYS A 302 23.11 1.16 -9.70
CA LYS A 302 24.13 0.46 -8.88
C LYS A 302 24.65 1.27 -7.69
N LYS A 303 24.32 2.57 -7.61
CA LYS A 303 24.75 3.48 -6.55
C LYS A 303 23.62 3.90 -5.62
N LEU A 304 22.44 3.30 -5.78
CA LEU A 304 21.30 3.56 -4.90
C LEU A 304 21.61 3.13 -3.48
N GLN A 305 21.12 3.94 -2.54
CA GLN A 305 21.16 3.67 -1.09
C GLN A 305 19.75 3.80 -0.52
N PRO A 306 19.45 3.12 0.60
CA PRO A 306 18.16 3.27 1.26
C PRO A 306 17.81 4.74 1.53
N ALA A 307 16.53 5.08 1.38
CA ALA A 307 15.98 6.44 1.40
C ALA A 307 16.30 7.32 0.17
N ASP A 308 16.94 6.79 -0.88
CA ASP A 308 16.99 7.49 -2.16
C ASP A 308 15.60 7.55 -2.79
N VAL A 309 15.23 8.69 -3.36
CA VAL A 309 14.06 8.80 -4.23
C VAL A 309 14.45 8.33 -5.62
N ILE A 310 13.66 7.43 -6.19
CA ILE A 310 13.91 6.85 -7.52
C ILE A 310 12.83 7.26 -8.51
N PHE A 311 13.22 7.49 -9.75
CA PHE A 311 12.33 7.92 -10.82
C PHE A 311 12.32 6.90 -11.96
N PHE A 312 11.11 6.70 -12.51
CA PHE A 312 10.89 5.80 -13.62
C PHE A 312 10.41 6.59 -14.84
N GLY A 313 10.98 6.26 -15.98
CA GLY A 313 10.68 6.97 -17.22
C GLY A 313 10.47 6.03 -18.40
N THR A 314 9.77 6.51 -19.42
CA THR A 314 9.35 5.71 -20.58
C THR A 314 10.52 5.11 -21.37
N LYS A 315 11.71 5.71 -21.27
CA LYS A 315 12.95 5.26 -21.95
C LYS A 315 14.04 4.79 -20.97
N GLY A 316 13.66 4.44 -19.71
CA GLY A 316 14.62 4.04 -18.67
C GLY A 316 15.68 5.12 -18.46
N THR A 317 16.96 4.75 -18.36
CA THR A 317 18.09 5.67 -18.14
C THR A 317 18.29 6.72 -19.24
N ARG A 318 17.66 6.54 -20.39
CA ARG A 318 17.69 7.52 -21.52
C ARG A 318 16.54 8.51 -21.45
N SER A 319 15.69 8.45 -20.45
CA SER A 319 14.57 9.39 -20.27
C SER A 319 15.07 10.80 -19.99
N ASN A 320 14.33 11.78 -20.48
CA ASN A 320 14.43 13.17 -20.01
C ASN A 320 13.32 13.42 -18.96
N GLY A 321 13.29 14.63 -18.39
CA GLY A 321 12.32 14.97 -17.35
C GLY A 321 10.87 14.77 -17.78
N SER A 322 10.49 15.19 -18.99
CA SER A 322 9.11 15.08 -19.50
C SER A 322 8.65 13.63 -19.72
N GLN A 323 9.55 12.69 -19.66
CA GLN A 323 9.29 11.26 -19.82
C GLN A 323 9.23 10.51 -18.49
N ILE A 324 9.41 11.21 -17.36
CA ILE A 324 9.27 10.62 -16.02
C ILE A 324 7.78 10.60 -15.65
N PHE A 325 7.31 9.42 -15.31
CA PHE A 325 5.89 9.19 -15.03
C PHE A 325 5.63 8.60 -13.64
N HIS A 326 6.64 8.06 -12.96
CA HIS A 326 6.48 7.41 -11.67
C HIS A 326 7.70 7.61 -10.76
N THR A 327 7.48 7.47 -9.43
CA THR A 327 8.50 7.62 -8.40
C THR A 327 8.22 6.73 -7.20
N GLY A 328 9.24 6.47 -6.40
CA GLY A 328 9.19 5.75 -5.15
C GLY A 328 10.42 6.01 -4.31
N ILE A 329 10.54 5.33 -3.17
CA ILE A 329 11.65 5.43 -2.23
C ILE A 329 12.37 4.10 -2.18
N TYR A 330 13.68 4.10 -2.48
CA TYR A 330 14.49 2.89 -2.44
C TYR A 330 14.70 2.42 -0.99
N VAL A 331 14.49 1.14 -0.76
CA VAL A 331 14.54 0.53 0.58
C VAL A 331 15.86 -0.22 0.82
N GLY A 332 16.46 -0.71 -0.25
CA GLY A 332 17.71 -1.50 -0.22
C GLY A 332 17.53 -2.87 -0.86
N ASN A 333 18.64 -3.50 -1.24
CA ASN A 333 18.71 -4.85 -1.80
C ASN A 333 17.69 -5.14 -2.91
N GLY A 334 17.45 -4.13 -3.78
CA GLY A 334 16.51 -4.26 -4.89
C GLY A 334 15.05 -4.05 -4.54
N TRP A 335 14.73 -3.62 -3.32
CA TRP A 335 13.38 -3.26 -2.91
C TRP A 335 13.17 -1.75 -2.90
N PHE A 336 11.95 -1.32 -3.18
CA PHE A 336 11.49 0.05 -3.02
C PHE A 336 10.03 0.08 -2.58
N ILE A 337 9.62 1.19 -1.99
CA ILE A 337 8.23 1.45 -1.60
C ILE A 337 7.68 2.59 -2.45
N GLN A 338 6.46 2.42 -2.90
CA GLN A 338 5.78 3.34 -3.82
C GLN A 338 4.29 3.45 -3.48
N SER A 339 3.60 4.40 -4.07
CA SER A 339 2.14 4.37 -4.22
C SER A 339 1.80 4.18 -5.69
N SER A 340 1.06 3.11 -6.00
CA SER A 340 0.68 2.67 -7.35
C SER A 340 -0.73 2.08 -7.34
N ASP A 341 -1.10 1.32 -8.37
CA ASP A 341 -2.41 0.67 -8.47
C ASP A 341 -2.74 -0.25 -7.28
N GLU A 342 -1.74 -0.72 -6.54
CA GLU A 342 -1.92 -1.47 -5.29
C GLU A 342 -1.96 -0.55 -4.06
N GLY A 343 -1.98 0.76 -4.22
CA GLY A 343 -1.78 1.74 -3.13
C GLY A 343 -0.32 1.80 -2.68
N VAL A 344 -0.08 2.14 -1.41
CA VAL A 344 1.28 2.16 -0.85
C VAL A 344 1.74 0.74 -0.60
N ALA A 345 2.72 0.30 -1.39
CA ALA A 345 3.20 -1.09 -1.43
C ALA A 345 4.72 -1.19 -1.60
N LEU A 346 5.30 -2.29 -1.12
CA LEU A 346 6.64 -2.71 -1.47
C LEU A 346 6.65 -3.35 -2.86
N ALA A 347 7.69 -3.06 -3.62
CA ALA A 347 7.92 -3.68 -4.92
C ALA A 347 9.41 -3.99 -5.13
N GLN A 348 9.68 -4.97 -5.99
CA GLN A 348 11.05 -5.27 -6.41
C GLN A 348 11.47 -4.41 -7.61
N LEU A 349 12.68 -3.87 -7.55
CA LEU A 349 13.31 -3.12 -8.64
C LEU A 349 13.89 -4.08 -9.68
N THR A 350 13.02 -4.94 -10.21
CA THR A 350 13.33 -5.98 -11.22
C THR A 350 12.43 -5.81 -12.44
N GLY A 351 12.63 -6.60 -13.47
CA GLY A 351 11.75 -6.69 -14.64
C GLY A 351 11.35 -5.33 -15.22
N TRP A 352 10.07 -5.05 -15.20
CA TRP A 352 9.49 -3.83 -15.76
C TRP A 352 10.04 -2.57 -15.07
N TYR A 353 10.11 -2.54 -13.73
CA TYR A 353 10.64 -1.40 -12.98
C TYR A 353 12.11 -1.14 -13.27
N LYS A 354 12.96 -2.19 -13.30
CA LYS A 354 14.38 -2.05 -13.63
C LYS A 354 14.59 -1.47 -15.03
N ASN A 355 13.80 -1.90 -16.01
CA ASN A 355 13.88 -1.40 -17.38
C ASN A 355 13.40 0.05 -17.51
N ARG A 356 12.55 0.52 -16.61
CA ARG A 356 12.02 1.90 -16.56
C ARG A 356 12.78 2.80 -15.60
N PHE A 357 13.68 2.27 -14.79
CA PHE A 357 14.51 3.09 -13.91
C PHE A 357 15.27 4.15 -14.72
N ALA A 358 15.09 5.42 -14.36
CA ALA A 358 15.71 6.54 -15.02
C ALA A 358 16.95 7.03 -14.25
N TRP A 359 16.74 7.51 -13.02
CA TRP A 359 17.79 7.93 -12.09
C TRP A 359 17.24 7.99 -10.66
N GLY A 360 18.17 8.06 -9.70
CA GLY A 360 17.86 8.35 -8.29
C GLY A 360 18.28 9.75 -7.89
N ARG A 361 17.76 10.16 -6.74
CA ARG A 361 18.05 11.40 -6.01
C ARG A 361 18.27 11.07 -4.54
N ARG A 362 19.16 11.76 -3.85
CA ARG A 362 19.51 11.50 -2.44
C ARG A 362 19.21 12.70 -1.55
N PRO A 363 17.96 12.87 -1.08
CA PRO A 363 17.56 14.02 -0.27
C PRO A 363 18.37 14.16 1.03
N LEU A 364 18.73 13.04 1.68
CA LEU A 364 19.55 13.07 2.90
C LEU A 364 20.91 13.73 2.69
N ARG A 365 21.58 13.44 1.54
CA ARG A 365 22.85 14.09 1.19
C ARG A 365 22.63 15.55 0.82
N GLU A 366 21.57 15.87 0.10
CA GLU A 366 21.23 17.24 -0.29
C GLU A 366 20.98 18.12 0.92
N ALA A 367 20.43 17.55 2.00
CA ALA A 367 20.20 18.21 3.30
C ALA A 367 21.42 18.19 4.24
N GLY A 368 22.55 17.59 3.83
CA GLY A 368 23.72 17.46 4.71
C GLY A 368 23.56 16.50 5.88
N LEU A 369 22.61 15.55 5.80
CA LEU A 369 22.27 14.59 6.85
C LEU A 369 22.95 13.21 6.68
N GLU A 370 23.67 13.01 5.58
CA GLU A 370 24.56 11.86 5.40
C GLU A 370 26.01 12.26 5.67
N PRO A 371 26.82 11.33 6.26
CA PRO A 371 28.27 11.56 6.41
C PRO A 371 29.00 11.58 5.08
#